data_bea0389fe15d3bd6ccd5c1a78ca62a27
#
_entry.id   bea0389fe15d3bd6ccd5c1a78ca62a27
#
_cell.length_a   1.000
_cell.length_b   1.000
_cell.length_c   1.000
_cell.angle_alpha   90.00
_cell.angle_beta   90.00
_cell.angle_gamma   90.00
#
_symmetry.space_group_name_H-M   'P 1'
#
loop_
_entity.id
_entity.type
_entity.pdbx_description
1 polymer ?
#
loop_
_entity_poly.entity_id
_entity_poly.type
_entity_poly.pdbx_seq_one_letter_code
_entity_poly.pdbx_strand_id
1 'polypeptide(L)'
;EMTQTLQGYMEQGTVKIGDKDDVADAGFVMLGNIDEAKMDEYQNMFEDLPSLFRTSALMDRIHGFIKGWDIPRMNEGLKISGWALNSEYFSSIMHLLRDDITYRAIVDRMVEYPANADTRDTEAIKRITTAYLKLLFPHVRSMQDIKPSEFNAYCLTPARKMRQIIVRQMGMIDLQYKGKNVPTFLIRDYE
;
A
#
# COMPACT_ATOMS: atom_id res chain seq x y z
N GLU A 1 -11.16 13.87 -18.53
CA GLU A 1 -12.26 12.96 -18.19
C GLU A 1 -11.74 11.70 -17.49
N MET A 2 -10.89 10.86 -18.13
CA MET A 2 -10.32 9.64 -17.54
C MET A 2 -9.60 9.88 -16.19
N THR A 3 -8.79 10.96 -16.10
CA THR A 3 -8.07 11.30 -14.86
C THR A 3 -9.00 11.56 -13.69
N GLN A 4 -10.09 12.32 -13.92
CA GLN A 4 -11.06 12.64 -12.89
C GLN A 4 -11.83 11.40 -12.43
N THR A 5 -12.22 10.55 -13.38
CA THR A 5 -12.90 9.28 -13.07
C THR A 5 -12.01 8.37 -12.22
N LEU A 6 -10.73 8.23 -12.59
CA LEU A 6 -9.78 7.42 -11.83
C LEU A 6 -9.51 8.00 -10.44
N GLN A 7 -9.39 9.32 -10.31
CA GLN A 7 -9.23 9.99 -9.01
C GLN A 7 -10.45 9.77 -8.10
N GLY A 8 -11.66 9.93 -8.64
CA GLY A 8 -12.91 9.67 -7.90
C GLY A 8 -13.00 8.22 -7.42
N TYR A 9 -12.69 7.29 -8.30
CA TYR A 9 -12.64 5.88 -7.94
C TYR A 9 -11.63 5.57 -6.81
N MET A 10 -10.39 6.05 -6.94
CA MET A 10 -9.33 5.79 -5.94
C MET A 10 -9.62 6.45 -4.60
N GLU A 11 -10.41 7.50 -4.56
CA GLU A 11 -10.73 8.26 -3.33
C GLU A 11 -12.02 7.76 -2.67
N GLN A 12 -13.08 7.56 -3.45
CA GLN A 12 -14.43 7.29 -2.96
C GLN A 12 -14.92 5.87 -3.22
N GLY A 13 -14.23 5.11 -4.09
CA GLY A 13 -14.69 3.79 -4.52
C GLY A 13 -15.96 3.86 -5.37
N THR A 14 -16.22 5.00 -6.04
CA THR A 14 -17.39 5.20 -6.88
C THR A 14 -17.00 5.47 -8.33
N VAL A 15 -17.76 4.93 -9.23
CA VAL A 15 -17.61 5.17 -10.69
C VAL A 15 -18.93 5.68 -11.22
N LYS A 16 -18.87 6.76 -11.99
CA LYS A 16 -20.03 7.28 -12.68
C LYS A 16 -20.22 6.56 -14.02
N ILE A 17 -21.35 5.85 -14.18
CA ILE A 17 -21.74 5.15 -15.41
C ILE A 17 -23.02 5.82 -15.91
N GLY A 18 -22.89 6.66 -16.94
CA GLY A 18 -24.00 7.52 -17.39
C GLY A 18 -24.41 8.51 -16.30
N ASP A 19 -25.67 8.48 -15.90
CA ASP A 19 -26.24 9.35 -14.85
C ASP A 19 -26.28 8.70 -13.46
N LYS A 20 -25.71 7.50 -13.31
CA LYS A 20 -25.72 6.76 -12.05
C LYS A 20 -24.31 6.65 -11.46
N ASP A 21 -24.22 6.78 -10.16
CA ASP A 21 -23.01 6.47 -9.39
C ASP A 21 -23.10 5.01 -8.91
N ASP A 22 -22.14 4.19 -9.34
CA ASP A 22 -22.00 2.81 -8.89
C ASP A 22 -20.82 2.67 -7.94
N VAL A 23 -20.97 1.81 -6.95
CA VAL A 23 -19.89 1.47 -6.01
C VAL A 23 -18.98 0.42 -6.64
N ALA A 24 -17.68 0.69 -6.64
CA ALA A 24 -16.68 -0.22 -7.14
C ALA A 24 -15.59 -0.41 -6.08
N ASP A 25 -15.39 -1.64 -5.65
CA ASP A 25 -14.52 -2.03 -4.53
C ASP A 25 -13.26 -2.80 -4.96
N ALA A 26 -12.95 -2.83 -6.25
CA ALA A 26 -11.75 -3.49 -6.76
C ALA A 26 -10.48 -2.74 -6.38
N GLY A 27 -9.44 -3.48 -6.00
CA GLY A 27 -8.10 -2.93 -5.82
C GLY A 27 -7.37 -2.75 -7.15
N PHE A 28 -6.52 -1.72 -7.25
CA PHE A 28 -5.66 -1.49 -8.40
C PHE A 28 -4.22 -1.89 -8.11
N VAL A 29 -3.66 -2.71 -8.98
CA VAL A 29 -2.22 -2.94 -9.08
C VAL A 29 -1.78 -2.48 -10.46
N MET A 30 -0.89 -1.51 -10.50
CA MET A 30 -0.34 -0.97 -11.74
C MET A 30 1.08 -1.49 -11.91
N LEU A 31 1.38 -2.04 -13.07
CA LEU A 31 2.71 -2.49 -13.46
C LEU A 31 3.28 -1.53 -14.48
N GLY A 32 4.50 -1.09 -14.28
CA GLY A 32 5.21 -0.20 -15.20
C GLY A 32 6.67 -0.57 -15.30
N ASN A 33 7.24 -0.34 -16.48
CA ASN A 33 8.68 -0.45 -16.67
C ASN A 33 9.32 0.91 -16.36
N ILE A 34 10.43 0.86 -15.64
CA ILE A 34 11.25 2.02 -15.27
C ILE A 34 12.63 1.79 -15.87
N ASP A 35 13.24 2.82 -16.44
CA ASP A 35 14.61 2.77 -16.93
C ASP A 35 15.56 2.35 -15.79
N GLU A 36 16.51 1.45 -16.11
CA GLU A 36 17.46 0.94 -15.12
C GLU A 36 18.26 2.06 -14.43
N ALA A 37 18.58 3.12 -15.15
CA ALA A 37 19.26 4.29 -14.60
C ALA A 37 18.42 5.07 -13.57
N LYS A 38 17.09 4.86 -13.54
CA LYS A 38 16.13 5.50 -12.64
C LYS A 38 15.59 4.55 -11.57
N MET A 39 16.09 3.33 -11.48
CA MET A 39 15.68 2.35 -10.46
C MET A 39 16.22 2.71 -9.07
N ASP A 40 16.06 3.96 -8.69
CA ASP A 40 16.41 4.50 -7.38
C ASP A 40 15.30 5.42 -6.90
N GLU A 41 14.85 5.24 -5.65
CA GLU A 41 13.79 6.06 -5.07
C GLU A 41 14.15 7.55 -4.91
N TYR A 42 15.41 7.90 -5.08
CA TYR A 42 15.94 9.28 -5.12
C TYR A 42 16.01 9.87 -6.53
N GLN A 43 15.62 9.10 -7.55
CA GLN A 43 15.45 9.54 -8.92
C GLN A 43 13.95 9.65 -9.25
N ASN A 44 13.60 10.37 -10.32
CA ASN A 44 12.22 10.48 -10.76
C ASN A 44 11.79 9.20 -11.50
N MET A 45 11.35 8.20 -10.75
CA MET A 45 10.91 6.91 -11.28
C MET A 45 9.62 7.02 -12.11
N PHE A 46 8.82 8.05 -11.90
CA PHE A 46 7.54 8.25 -12.59
C PHE A 46 7.67 9.03 -13.91
N GLU A 47 8.86 9.50 -14.24
CA GLU A 47 9.09 10.26 -15.48
C GLU A 47 8.77 9.45 -16.75
N ASP A 48 9.02 8.15 -16.73
CA ASP A 48 8.80 7.25 -17.86
C ASP A 48 7.35 6.72 -17.95
N LEU A 49 6.56 6.97 -16.93
CA LEU A 49 5.14 6.57 -16.92
C LEU A 49 4.29 7.52 -17.77
N PRO A 50 3.11 7.08 -18.24
CA PRO A 50 2.16 7.96 -18.92
C PRO A 50 1.88 9.24 -18.11
N SER A 51 1.67 10.36 -18.81
CA SER A 51 1.48 11.69 -18.20
C SER A 51 0.41 11.74 -17.10
N LEU A 52 -0.60 10.88 -17.21
CA LEU A 52 -1.63 10.69 -16.21
C LEU A 52 -1.04 10.40 -14.81
N PHE A 53 0.00 9.59 -14.72
CA PHE A 53 0.64 9.19 -13.46
C PHE A 53 1.73 10.15 -13.00
N ARG A 54 1.97 11.23 -13.73
CA ARG A 54 2.96 12.27 -13.39
C ARG A 54 2.37 13.50 -12.72
N THR A 55 1.14 13.41 -12.21
CA THR A 55 0.48 14.47 -11.46
C THR A 55 0.48 14.14 -9.98
N SER A 56 0.86 15.11 -9.13
CA SER A 56 0.86 14.94 -7.67
C SER A 56 -0.51 14.51 -7.14
N ALA A 57 -1.58 15.05 -7.72
CA ALA A 57 -2.95 14.73 -7.32
C ALA A 57 -3.32 13.26 -7.50
N LEU A 58 -2.85 12.58 -8.56
CA LEU A 58 -3.08 11.14 -8.74
C LEU A 58 -2.10 10.32 -7.92
N MET A 59 -0.82 10.71 -7.91
CA MET A 59 0.21 10.00 -7.14
C MET A 59 -0.12 9.94 -5.66
N ASP A 60 -0.67 11.00 -5.10
CA ASP A 60 -1.05 11.09 -3.70
C ASP A 60 -2.13 10.06 -3.29
N ARG A 61 -2.91 9.58 -4.27
CA ARG A 61 -3.91 8.51 -4.10
C ARG A 61 -3.35 7.10 -4.22
N ILE A 62 -2.12 6.96 -4.73
CA ILE A 62 -1.42 5.67 -4.75
C ILE A 62 -0.95 5.36 -3.33
N HIS A 63 -1.40 4.25 -2.77
CA HIS A 63 -1.11 3.92 -1.38
C HIS A 63 0.37 3.58 -1.15
N GLY A 64 1.01 2.86 -2.07
CA GLY A 64 2.40 2.47 -1.92
C GLY A 64 3.03 1.99 -3.21
N PHE A 65 4.34 1.83 -3.18
CA PHE A 65 5.16 1.39 -4.30
C PHE A 65 5.96 0.15 -3.92
N ILE A 66 5.96 -0.84 -4.81
CA ILE A 66 6.76 -2.05 -4.69
C ILE A 66 7.88 -1.99 -5.73
N LYS A 67 9.12 -2.07 -5.29
CA LYS A 67 10.29 -2.08 -6.15
C LYS A 67 10.41 -3.45 -6.83
N GLY A 68 10.03 -3.53 -8.10
CA GLY A 68 10.09 -4.79 -8.86
C GLY A 68 11.49 -5.36 -8.99
N TRP A 69 12.51 -4.52 -8.96
CA TRP A 69 13.92 -4.95 -9.03
C TRP A 69 14.44 -5.60 -7.73
N ASP A 70 13.75 -5.42 -6.61
CA ASP A 70 14.03 -6.14 -5.35
C ASP A 70 13.46 -7.56 -5.35
N ILE A 71 12.60 -7.88 -6.35
CA ILE A 71 12.02 -9.22 -6.52
C ILE A 71 12.99 -10.05 -7.36
N PRO A 72 13.47 -11.21 -6.87
CA PRO A 72 14.38 -12.06 -7.62
C PRO A 72 13.80 -12.48 -8.98
N ARG A 73 14.60 -12.38 -10.04
CA ARG A 73 14.21 -12.93 -11.35
C ARG A 73 14.14 -14.45 -11.25
N MET A 74 13.08 -15.02 -11.84
CA MET A 74 12.90 -16.47 -11.88
C MET A 74 14.11 -17.15 -12.56
N ASN A 75 14.67 -18.14 -11.88
CA ASN A 75 15.72 -19.00 -12.39
C ASN A 75 15.52 -20.42 -11.85
N GLU A 76 16.28 -21.39 -12.38
CA GLU A 76 16.15 -22.79 -11.99
C GLU A 76 16.34 -23.04 -10.49
N GLY A 77 17.23 -22.28 -9.83
CA GLY A 77 17.49 -22.39 -8.38
C GLY A 77 16.35 -21.92 -7.49
N LEU A 78 15.36 -21.21 -8.03
CA LEU A 78 14.16 -20.75 -7.32
C LEU A 78 12.97 -21.70 -7.51
N LYS A 79 13.13 -22.78 -8.32
CA LYS A 79 12.09 -23.81 -8.45
C LYS A 79 11.95 -24.59 -7.16
N ILE A 80 10.72 -24.66 -6.68
CA ILE A 80 10.40 -25.42 -5.48
C ILE A 80 10.47 -26.89 -5.80
N SER A 81 11.27 -27.66 -5.05
CA SER A 81 11.45 -29.10 -5.20
C SER A 81 10.84 -29.92 -4.05
N GLY A 82 10.05 -29.31 -3.19
CA GLY A 82 9.45 -29.96 -2.02
C GLY A 82 8.04 -29.44 -1.74
N TRP A 83 7.70 -29.38 -0.47
CA TRP A 83 6.41 -28.83 -0.04
C TRP A 83 6.32 -27.35 -0.36
N ALA A 84 5.21 -26.95 -0.93
CA ALA A 84 4.92 -25.56 -1.27
C ALA A 84 3.52 -25.16 -0.80
N LEU A 85 3.33 -23.87 -0.63
CA LEU A 85 2.01 -23.33 -0.38
C LEU A 85 1.12 -23.55 -1.62
N ASN A 86 -0.06 -24.15 -1.42
CA ASN A 86 -1.06 -24.23 -2.48
C ASN A 86 -1.61 -22.83 -2.75
N SER A 87 -1.29 -22.26 -3.91
CA SER A 87 -1.65 -20.89 -4.26
C SER A 87 -3.16 -20.69 -4.41
N GLU A 88 -3.91 -21.70 -4.86
CA GLU A 88 -5.36 -21.64 -4.99
C GLU A 88 -6.03 -21.61 -3.61
N TYR A 89 -5.58 -22.49 -2.71
CA TYR A 89 -6.06 -22.50 -1.33
C TYR A 89 -5.74 -21.19 -0.62
N PHE A 90 -4.50 -20.70 -0.77
CA PHE A 90 -4.10 -19.40 -0.21
C PHE A 90 -4.97 -18.26 -0.75
N SER A 91 -5.19 -18.20 -2.05
CA SER A 91 -6.06 -17.20 -2.68
C SER A 91 -7.49 -17.27 -2.11
N SER A 92 -8.05 -18.47 -1.96
CA SER A 92 -9.37 -18.67 -1.39
C SER A 92 -9.47 -18.15 0.05
N ILE A 93 -8.45 -18.40 0.88
CA ILE A 93 -8.40 -17.85 2.24
C ILE A 93 -8.32 -16.31 2.22
N MET A 94 -7.51 -15.73 1.35
CA MET A 94 -7.41 -14.26 1.22
C MET A 94 -8.73 -13.63 0.79
N HIS A 95 -9.49 -14.29 -0.10
CA HIS A 95 -10.85 -13.86 -0.46
C HIS A 95 -11.81 -13.85 0.73
N LEU A 96 -11.78 -14.87 1.59
CA LEU A 96 -12.60 -14.90 2.80
C LEU A 96 -12.23 -13.78 3.78
N LEU A 97 -10.96 -13.41 3.85
CA LEU A 97 -10.49 -12.34 4.74
C LEU A 97 -10.70 -10.93 4.16
N ARG A 98 -11.09 -10.81 2.87
CA ARG A 98 -11.21 -9.53 2.18
C ARG A 98 -12.08 -8.54 2.95
N ASP A 99 -13.29 -8.96 3.31
CA ASP A 99 -14.31 -8.10 3.92
C ASP A 99 -14.28 -8.15 5.46
N ASP A 100 -13.33 -8.89 6.05
CA ASP A 100 -13.18 -8.95 7.50
C ASP A 100 -12.59 -7.63 8.04
N ILE A 101 -13.43 -6.86 8.70
CA ILE A 101 -13.08 -5.55 9.29
C ILE A 101 -12.31 -5.66 10.61
N THR A 102 -12.21 -6.84 11.21
CA THR A 102 -11.54 -7.06 12.49
C THR A 102 -10.09 -6.61 12.45
N TYR A 103 -9.38 -6.93 11.38
CA TYR A 103 -7.98 -6.54 11.21
C TYR A 103 -7.78 -5.03 11.16
N ARG A 104 -8.70 -4.31 10.50
CA ARG A 104 -8.66 -2.84 10.48
C ARG A 104 -8.87 -2.26 11.87
N ALA A 105 -9.81 -2.81 12.63
CA ALA A 105 -10.07 -2.39 14.01
C ALA A 105 -8.85 -2.64 14.91
N ILE A 106 -8.13 -3.75 14.71
CA ILE A 106 -6.88 -4.04 15.43
C ILE A 106 -5.81 -2.99 15.08
N VAL A 107 -5.61 -2.71 13.80
CA VAL A 107 -4.64 -1.68 13.36
C VAL A 107 -4.97 -0.31 13.94
N ASP A 108 -6.24 0.10 13.94
CA ASP A 108 -6.67 1.40 14.49
C ASP A 108 -6.44 1.51 16.01
N ARG A 109 -6.48 0.39 16.72
CA ARG A 109 -6.17 0.35 18.16
C ARG A 109 -4.68 0.32 18.46
N MET A 110 -3.92 -0.44 17.65
CA MET A 110 -2.48 -0.64 17.87
C MET A 110 -1.64 0.56 17.45
N VAL A 111 -2.06 1.33 16.44
CA VAL A 111 -1.25 2.40 15.88
C VAL A 111 -1.66 3.76 16.42
N GLU A 112 -0.69 4.52 16.87
CA GLU A 112 -0.85 5.93 17.20
C GLU A 112 -0.55 6.79 15.97
N TYR A 113 -1.54 7.61 15.58
CA TYR A 113 -1.45 8.48 14.42
C TYR A 113 -1.04 9.87 14.86
N PRO A 114 0.08 10.41 14.32
CA PRO A 114 0.51 11.77 14.64
C PRO A 114 -0.54 12.80 14.21
N ALA A 115 -0.82 13.77 15.04
CA ALA A 115 -1.81 14.83 14.76
C ALA A 115 -1.50 15.64 13.49
N ASN A 116 -0.23 15.70 13.09
CA ASN A 116 0.25 16.37 11.89
C ASN A 116 0.34 15.47 10.64
N ALA A 117 -0.11 14.21 10.74
CA ALA A 117 -0.12 13.31 9.59
C ALA A 117 -1.21 13.73 8.59
N ASP A 118 -0.84 13.72 7.31
CA ASP A 118 -1.81 13.90 6.25
C ASP A 118 -2.84 12.77 6.24
N THR A 119 -4.09 13.09 5.93
CA THR A 119 -5.18 12.10 5.90
C THR A 119 -4.91 10.98 4.91
N ARG A 120 -4.33 11.29 3.74
CA ARG A 120 -4.01 10.29 2.73
C ARG A 120 -2.85 9.39 3.13
N ASP A 121 -1.82 9.95 3.78
CA ASP A 121 -0.72 9.16 4.32
C ASP A 121 -1.22 8.20 5.41
N THR A 122 -2.06 8.72 6.31
CA THR A 122 -2.68 7.92 7.37
C THR A 122 -3.50 6.78 6.79
N GLU A 123 -4.38 7.06 5.82
CA GLU A 123 -5.24 6.05 5.22
C GLU A 123 -4.44 5.02 4.42
N ALA A 124 -3.43 5.44 3.66
CA ALA A 124 -2.56 4.54 2.92
C ALA A 124 -1.82 3.56 3.86
N ILE A 125 -1.24 4.08 4.94
CA ILE A 125 -0.53 3.27 5.93
C ILE A 125 -1.48 2.31 6.63
N LYS A 126 -2.67 2.76 7.03
CA LYS A 126 -3.70 1.90 7.62
C LYS A 126 -4.07 0.74 6.70
N ARG A 127 -4.34 1.01 5.43
CA ARG A 127 -4.74 0.00 4.45
C ARG A 127 -3.63 -1.02 4.22
N ILE A 128 -2.41 -0.57 3.99
CA ILE A 128 -1.28 -1.46 3.74
C ILE A 128 -0.95 -2.28 5.00
N THR A 129 -0.93 -1.66 6.19
CA THR A 129 -0.71 -2.37 7.45
C THR A 129 -1.77 -3.44 7.69
N THR A 130 -3.05 -3.12 7.42
CA THR A 130 -4.15 -4.10 7.51
C THR A 130 -3.97 -5.25 6.52
N ALA A 131 -3.53 -4.95 5.29
CA ALA A 131 -3.26 -5.98 4.28
C ALA A 131 -2.12 -6.92 4.72
N TYR A 132 -1.02 -6.37 5.24
CA TYR A 132 0.07 -7.19 5.78
C TYR A 132 -0.36 -8.02 6.98
N LEU A 133 -1.20 -7.46 7.87
CA LEU A 133 -1.72 -8.22 9.00
C LEU A 133 -2.58 -9.40 8.54
N LYS A 134 -3.48 -9.21 7.58
CA LYS A 134 -4.27 -10.28 6.97
C LYS A 134 -3.40 -11.34 6.28
N LEU A 135 -2.40 -10.87 5.54
CA LEU A 135 -1.55 -11.73 4.72
C LEU A 135 -0.62 -12.60 5.55
N LEU A 136 0.03 -12.03 6.55
CA LEU A 136 1.11 -12.67 7.32
C LEU A 136 0.62 -13.28 8.63
N PHE A 137 -0.47 -12.75 9.19
CA PHE A 137 -0.99 -13.14 10.50
C PHE A 137 -2.51 -13.39 10.45
N PRO A 138 -2.98 -14.30 9.57
CA PRO A 138 -4.43 -14.55 9.39
C PRO A 138 -5.11 -15.12 10.63
N HIS A 139 -4.36 -15.59 11.60
CA HIS A 139 -4.85 -16.14 12.87
C HIS A 139 -5.20 -15.06 13.90
N VAL A 140 -4.70 -13.83 13.73
CA VAL A 140 -4.90 -12.72 14.68
C VAL A 140 -6.36 -12.28 14.69
N ARG A 141 -6.96 -12.24 15.88
CA ARG A 141 -8.36 -11.78 16.12
C ARG A 141 -8.43 -10.64 17.11
N SER A 142 -7.36 -10.43 17.87
CA SER A 142 -7.23 -9.37 18.88
C SER A 142 -5.80 -8.84 18.91
N MET A 143 -5.58 -7.72 19.60
CA MET A 143 -4.24 -7.15 19.78
C MET A 143 -3.29 -8.09 20.53
N GLN A 144 -3.82 -8.93 21.39
CA GLN A 144 -3.07 -9.86 22.22
C GLN A 144 -2.50 -11.05 21.42
N ASP A 145 -3.02 -11.30 20.21
CA ASP A 145 -2.61 -12.43 19.38
C ASP A 145 -1.34 -12.16 18.58
N ILE A 146 -0.78 -10.95 18.64
CA ILE A 146 0.43 -10.55 17.96
C ILE A 146 1.32 -9.69 18.86
N LYS A 147 2.62 -9.95 18.85
CA LYS A 147 3.57 -9.13 19.60
C LYS A 147 3.74 -7.76 18.93
N PRO A 148 3.80 -6.66 19.71
CA PRO A 148 4.02 -5.32 19.15
C PRO A 148 5.26 -5.23 18.25
N SER A 149 6.34 -5.93 18.59
CA SER A 149 7.58 -5.98 17.80
C SER A 149 7.37 -6.65 16.43
N GLU A 150 6.60 -7.74 16.36
CA GLU A 150 6.28 -8.44 15.11
C GLU A 150 5.35 -7.59 14.23
N PHE A 151 4.31 -7.02 14.84
CA PHE A 151 3.42 -6.10 14.14
C PHE A 151 4.17 -4.91 13.55
N ASN A 152 5.08 -4.31 14.31
CA ASN A 152 5.92 -3.22 13.81
C ASN A 152 6.81 -3.66 12.66
N ALA A 153 7.53 -4.76 12.84
CA ALA A 153 8.53 -5.23 11.88
C ALA A 153 7.90 -5.67 10.54
N TYR A 154 6.78 -6.37 10.60
CA TYR A 154 6.21 -7.04 9.45
C TYR A 154 4.98 -6.34 8.84
N CYS A 155 4.31 -5.45 9.58
CA CYS A 155 3.12 -4.77 9.10
C CYS A 155 3.32 -3.25 8.97
N LEU A 156 3.65 -2.57 10.05
CA LEU A 156 3.68 -1.10 10.08
C LEU A 156 4.90 -0.52 9.35
N THR A 157 6.10 -1.04 9.64
CA THR A 157 7.34 -0.54 9.02
C THR A 157 7.35 -0.71 7.50
N PRO A 158 6.98 -1.87 6.91
CA PRO A 158 6.86 -2.02 5.46
C PRO A 158 5.83 -1.05 4.85
N ALA A 159 4.68 -0.88 5.48
CA ALA A 159 3.65 0.04 5.02
C ALA A 159 4.16 1.48 4.93
N ARG A 160 4.86 1.94 5.96
CA ARG A 160 5.48 3.28 5.98
C ARG A 160 6.54 3.44 4.89
N LYS A 161 7.39 2.43 4.68
CA LYS A 161 8.42 2.45 3.62
C LYS A 161 7.77 2.56 2.24
N MET A 162 6.72 1.79 1.96
CA MET A 162 6.01 1.85 0.68
C MET A 162 5.38 3.23 0.43
N ARG A 163 4.75 3.82 1.44
CA ARG A 163 4.17 5.16 1.33
C ARG A 163 5.24 6.25 1.22
N GLN A 164 6.36 6.13 1.94
CA GLN A 164 7.47 7.06 1.87
C GLN A 164 8.03 7.21 0.44
N ILE A 165 8.09 6.12 -0.33
CA ILE A 165 8.52 6.19 -1.74
C ILE A 165 7.57 7.10 -2.52
N ILE A 166 6.26 6.94 -2.39
CA ILE A 166 5.27 7.79 -3.06
C ILE A 166 5.44 9.27 -2.69
N VAL A 167 5.54 9.57 -1.39
CA VAL A 167 5.73 10.96 -0.91
C VAL A 167 7.02 11.57 -1.48
N ARG A 168 8.09 10.78 -1.54
CA ARG A 168 9.37 11.21 -2.12
C ARG A 168 9.25 11.49 -3.61
N GLN A 169 8.57 10.63 -4.36
CA GLN A 169 8.34 10.81 -5.78
C GLN A 169 7.46 12.04 -6.06
N MET A 170 6.44 12.29 -5.25
CA MET A 170 5.66 13.54 -5.34
C MET A 170 6.54 14.78 -5.16
N GLY A 171 7.49 14.74 -4.23
CA GLY A 171 8.43 15.83 -3.99
C GLY A 171 9.37 16.15 -5.16
N MET A 172 9.49 15.26 -6.14
CA MET A 172 10.30 15.47 -7.35
C MET A 172 9.56 16.23 -8.44
N ILE A 173 8.22 16.13 -8.45
CA ILE A 173 7.38 16.75 -9.47
C ILE A 173 6.59 17.96 -8.96
N ASP A 174 6.45 18.11 -7.64
CA ASP A 174 5.64 19.17 -7.03
C ASP A 174 6.36 19.73 -5.80
N LEU A 175 6.68 21.02 -5.86
CA LEU A 175 7.38 21.75 -4.80
C LEU A 175 6.64 21.70 -3.45
N GLN A 176 5.31 21.55 -3.46
CA GLN A 176 4.52 21.40 -2.24
C GLN A 176 4.94 20.20 -1.40
N TYR A 177 5.43 19.14 -2.03
CA TYR A 177 5.87 17.90 -1.39
C TYR A 177 7.38 17.79 -1.22
N LYS A 178 8.15 18.78 -1.71
CA LYS A 178 9.61 18.75 -1.65
C LYS A 178 10.11 18.65 -0.21
N GLY A 179 10.90 17.63 0.08
CA GLY A 179 11.47 17.39 1.41
C GLY A 179 10.49 16.86 2.45
N LYS A 180 9.22 16.61 2.08
CA LYS A 180 8.27 15.98 2.99
C LYS A 180 8.65 14.51 3.25
N ASN A 181 8.41 14.09 4.46
CA ASN A 181 8.52 12.70 4.88
C ASN A 181 7.22 12.25 5.53
N VAL A 182 6.93 10.98 5.38
CA VAL A 182 5.84 10.34 6.11
C VAL A 182 6.15 10.44 7.61
N PRO A 183 5.22 10.95 8.44
CA PRO A 183 5.43 11.05 9.88
C PRO A 183 5.71 9.70 10.52
N THR A 184 6.30 9.72 11.71
CA THR A 184 6.52 8.50 12.48
C THR A 184 5.23 8.06 13.14
N PHE A 185 4.74 6.89 12.76
CA PHE A 185 3.62 6.21 13.40
C PHE A 185 4.20 5.29 14.49
N LEU A 186 3.65 5.36 15.67
CA LEU A 186 4.09 4.58 16.82
C LEU A 186 3.09 3.46 17.12
N ILE A 187 3.55 2.44 17.81
CA ILE A 187 2.67 1.43 18.37
C ILE A 187 2.30 1.89 19.77
N ARG A 188 1.02 1.85 20.09
CA ARG A 188 0.53 2.11 21.43
C ARG A 188 0.99 1.00 22.36
N ASP A 189 1.53 1.38 23.49
CA ASP A 189 1.76 0.42 24.57
C ASP A 189 0.40 -0.03 25.09
N TYR A 190 0.19 -1.32 25.09
CA TYR A 190 -0.95 -1.96 25.74
C TYR A 190 -0.39 -3.04 26.67
N GLU A 191 -0.58 -2.81 27.92
CA GLU A 191 -0.40 -3.80 28.98
C GLU A 191 -1.70 -4.65 29.14
#